data_9f358b995918d4ed3a8baa2f6536f79a
#
_entry.id   9f358b995918d4ed3a8baa2f6536f79a
#
_cell.length_a   1.000
_cell.length_b   1.000
_cell.length_c   1.000
_cell.angle_alpha   90.00
_cell.angle_beta   90.00
_cell.angle_gamma   90.00
#
_symmetry.space_group_name_H-M   'P 1'
#
loop_
_entity.id
_entity.type
_entity.pdbx_description
1 polymer ?
#
loop_
_entity_poly.entity_id
_entity_poly.type
_entity_poly.pdbx_seq_one_letter_code
_entity_poly.pdbx_strand_id
1 'polypeptide(L)'
;MVTTQPPEILGLLSDPLRWQLVVELGRSDRRVGELVQLVGKPQNLVSYHLAELRRTGIVSARRSSADGRDVYYRADLFRSRDLLGEAGHTLHPGLSLAPSPRDTVERRRARPRLLFLCTGNSARSQIAEALVEHRSAGTVEARSAGSHPKPLHPNAVRVMAERGIDISDRPTKSLTRFARNRFDRVITLCDKVREICPEFPGAPIAAHWSIADPAAAGDTDKATYPAFQHVADEIDSRVTLLLADLETRPLERTHRA
;
A
#
# COMPACT_ATOMS: atom_id res chain seq x y z
N MET A 1 33.39 14.33 12.27
CA MET A 1 33.96 14.35 10.91
C MET A 1 32.82 14.61 9.95
N VAL A 2 32.85 15.71 9.20
CA VAL A 2 31.86 15.98 8.15
C VAL A 2 32.20 15.05 6.99
N THR A 3 31.28 14.15 6.63
CA THR A 3 31.42 13.28 5.44
C THR A 3 31.39 14.15 4.20
N THR A 4 32.48 14.18 3.45
CA THR A 4 32.63 14.99 2.21
C THR A 4 31.87 14.39 1.01
N GLN A 5 31.30 13.21 1.13
CA GLN A 5 30.53 12.56 0.07
C GLN A 5 29.03 12.69 0.36
N PRO A 6 28.21 12.96 -0.68
CA PRO A 6 26.77 12.99 -0.53
C PRO A 6 26.25 11.60 -0.14
N PRO A 7 25.18 11.52 0.67
CA PRO A 7 24.53 10.26 0.98
C PRO A 7 24.13 9.46 -0.26
N GLU A 8 24.32 8.13 -0.23
CA GLU A 8 24.09 7.22 -1.36
C GLU A 8 22.70 7.38 -1.98
N ILE A 9 21.68 7.65 -1.17
CA ILE A 9 20.29 7.82 -1.63
C ILE A 9 20.16 8.95 -2.67
N LEU A 10 20.91 10.04 -2.52
CA LEU A 10 20.86 11.16 -3.47
C LEU A 10 21.41 10.74 -4.85
N GLY A 11 22.56 10.05 -4.89
CA GLY A 11 23.13 9.50 -6.11
C GLY A 11 22.25 8.40 -6.70
N LEU A 12 21.63 7.59 -5.86
CA LEU A 12 20.71 6.54 -6.31
C LEU A 12 19.48 7.14 -7.01
N LEU A 13 18.83 8.13 -6.42
CA LEU A 13 17.60 8.73 -6.94
C LEU A 13 17.83 9.84 -7.98
N SER A 14 19.07 10.26 -8.22
CA SER A 14 19.41 11.23 -9.28
C SER A 14 19.24 10.66 -10.69
N ASP A 15 19.26 9.34 -10.85
CA ASP A 15 18.99 8.68 -12.14
C ASP A 15 17.50 8.81 -12.50
N PRO A 16 17.15 9.37 -13.65
CA PRO A 16 15.75 9.63 -14.03
C PRO A 16 14.88 8.36 -14.08
N LEU A 17 15.44 7.22 -14.50
CA LEU A 17 14.70 5.97 -14.59
C LEU A 17 14.47 5.37 -13.19
N ARG A 18 15.48 5.39 -12.30
CA ARG A 18 15.31 4.95 -10.92
C ARG A 18 14.27 5.81 -10.20
N TRP A 19 14.33 7.13 -10.37
CA TRP A 19 13.32 8.04 -9.84
C TRP A 19 11.91 7.66 -10.31
N GLN A 20 11.73 7.48 -11.62
CA GLN A 20 10.43 7.11 -12.21
C GLN A 20 9.93 5.77 -11.69
N LEU A 21 10.81 4.76 -11.57
CA LEU A 21 10.47 3.45 -11.02
C LEU A 21 9.99 3.56 -9.57
N VAL A 22 10.67 4.34 -8.72
CA VAL A 22 10.26 4.54 -7.32
C VAL A 22 8.93 5.27 -7.23
N VAL A 23 8.68 6.27 -8.07
CA VAL A 23 7.40 6.99 -8.14
C VAL A 23 6.25 6.05 -8.51
N GLU A 24 6.42 5.19 -9.51
CA GLU A 24 5.39 4.22 -9.90
C GLU A 24 5.16 3.14 -8.84
N LEU A 25 6.22 2.64 -8.22
CA LEU A 25 6.13 1.67 -7.11
C LEU A 25 5.57 2.28 -5.82
N GLY A 26 5.71 3.58 -5.63
CA GLY A 26 5.06 4.29 -4.52
C GLY A 26 3.53 4.37 -4.64
N ARG A 27 3.01 4.23 -5.87
CA ARG A 27 1.56 4.22 -6.14
C ARG A 27 0.94 2.83 -6.04
N SER A 28 1.67 1.80 -6.46
CA SER A 28 1.17 0.41 -6.51
C SER A 28 2.32 -0.56 -6.65
N ASP A 29 2.19 -1.76 -6.06
CA ASP A 29 3.08 -2.86 -6.35
C ASP A 29 2.90 -3.28 -7.82
N ARG A 30 4.02 -3.51 -8.55
CA ARG A 30 4.05 -3.75 -9.99
C ARG A 30 4.91 -4.96 -10.35
N ARG A 31 4.51 -5.66 -11.42
CA ARG A 31 5.37 -6.63 -12.10
C ARG A 31 6.35 -5.91 -13.03
N VAL A 32 7.48 -6.56 -13.34
CA VAL A 32 8.49 -5.95 -14.24
C VAL A 32 7.90 -5.58 -15.59
N GLY A 33 7.02 -6.41 -16.17
CA GLY A 33 6.38 -6.12 -17.46
C GLY A 33 5.50 -4.86 -17.42
N GLU A 34 4.80 -4.61 -16.30
CA GLU A 34 4.01 -3.38 -16.12
C GLU A 34 4.90 -2.14 -16.01
N LEU A 35 6.03 -2.27 -15.29
CA LEU A 35 6.99 -1.16 -15.19
C LEU A 35 7.61 -0.85 -16.55
N VAL A 36 7.95 -1.87 -17.34
CA VAL A 36 8.44 -1.71 -18.73
C VAL A 36 7.47 -0.88 -19.57
N GLN A 37 6.18 -1.21 -19.52
CA GLN A 37 5.14 -0.45 -20.24
C GLN A 37 5.01 0.99 -19.74
N LEU A 38 5.02 1.20 -18.42
CA LEU A 38 4.84 2.52 -17.79
C LEU A 38 6.02 3.46 -18.08
N VAL A 39 7.26 2.94 -18.02
CA VAL A 39 8.45 3.78 -18.22
C VAL A 39 8.94 3.82 -19.66
N GLY A 40 8.41 2.96 -20.55
CA GLY A 40 8.77 2.91 -21.95
C GLY A 40 10.25 2.54 -22.21
N LYS A 41 10.85 1.70 -21.34
CA LYS A 41 12.26 1.29 -21.43
C LYS A 41 12.39 -0.23 -21.57
N PRO A 42 13.47 -0.73 -22.22
CA PRO A 42 13.73 -2.17 -22.36
C PRO A 42 13.79 -2.89 -21.01
N GLN A 43 13.29 -4.13 -20.97
CA GLN A 43 13.17 -4.92 -19.74
C GLN A 43 14.52 -5.16 -19.04
N ASN A 44 15.59 -5.39 -19.79
CA ASN A 44 16.94 -5.58 -19.23
C ASN A 44 17.41 -4.34 -18.46
N LEU A 45 17.12 -3.15 -18.97
CA LEU A 45 17.47 -1.88 -18.33
C LEU A 45 16.61 -1.66 -17.08
N VAL A 46 15.30 -1.89 -17.16
CA VAL A 46 14.40 -1.81 -16.00
C VAL A 46 14.83 -2.79 -14.92
N SER A 47 15.14 -4.03 -15.28
CA SER A 47 15.60 -5.06 -14.33
C SER A 47 16.92 -4.68 -13.65
N TYR A 48 17.86 -4.09 -14.39
CA TYR A 48 19.12 -3.58 -13.84
C TYR A 48 18.87 -2.51 -12.77
N HIS A 49 18.06 -1.49 -13.08
CA HIS A 49 17.76 -0.42 -12.13
C HIS A 49 16.95 -0.91 -10.93
N LEU A 50 16.04 -1.89 -11.11
CA LEU A 50 15.35 -2.53 -9.99
C LEU A 50 16.31 -3.31 -9.07
N ALA A 51 17.34 -3.94 -9.62
CA ALA A 51 18.36 -4.62 -8.81
C ALA A 51 19.15 -3.61 -7.96
N GLU A 52 19.54 -2.46 -8.52
CA GLU A 52 20.19 -1.39 -7.77
C GLU A 52 19.32 -0.83 -6.65
N LEU A 53 18.03 -0.56 -6.93
CA LEU A 53 17.07 -0.08 -5.93
C LEU A 53 16.85 -1.11 -4.82
N ARG A 54 16.90 -2.41 -5.14
CA ARG A 54 16.80 -3.50 -4.15
C ARG A 54 18.02 -3.61 -3.25
N ARG A 55 19.20 -3.36 -3.78
CA ARG A 55 20.47 -3.39 -3.03
C ARG A 55 20.45 -2.42 -1.84
N THR A 56 19.79 -1.27 -2.00
CA THR A 56 19.65 -0.25 -0.94
C THR A 56 18.45 -0.47 -0.02
N GLY A 57 17.61 -1.45 -0.33
CA GLY A 57 16.41 -1.78 0.45
C GLY A 57 15.22 -0.84 0.24
N ILE A 58 15.31 0.17 -0.63
CA ILE A 58 14.16 1.04 -0.94
C ILE A 58 13.14 0.40 -1.89
N VAL A 59 13.52 -0.70 -2.53
CA VAL A 59 12.61 -1.58 -3.27
C VAL A 59 12.79 -3.00 -2.78
N SER A 60 11.69 -3.72 -2.63
CA SER A 60 11.69 -5.16 -2.36
C SER A 60 10.91 -5.90 -3.45
N ALA A 61 11.05 -7.22 -3.48
CA ALA A 61 10.37 -8.06 -4.45
C ALA A 61 9.79 -9.30 -3.78
N ARG A 62 8.59 -9.70 -4.22
CA ARG A 62 7.90 -10.90 -3.74
C ARG A 62 7.30 -11.68 -4.91
N ARG A 63 7.37 -13.00 -4.86
CA ARG A 63 6.69 -13.86 -5.83
C ARG A 63 5.18 -13.78 -5.65
N SER A 64 4.45 -13.79 -6.76
CA SER A 64 2.98 -13.83 -6.77
C SER A 64 2.47 -15.08 -6.05
N SER A 65 1.43 -14.89 -5.25
CA SER A 65 0.68 -16.00 -4.64
C SER A 65 -0.39 -16.59 -5.58
N ALA A 66 -0.63 -15.95 -6.73
CA ALA A 66 -1.58 -16.44 -7.72
C ALA A 66 -0.93 -17.45 -8.66
N ASP A 67 0.23 -17.13 -9.21
CA ASP A 67 0.88 -17.90 -10.29
C ASP A 67 2.35 -18.24 -9.98
N GLY A 68 2.98 -17.76 -8.95
CA GLY A 68 4.36 -18.12 -8.59
C GLY A 68 5.46 -17.74 -9.60
N ARG A 69 5.14 -17.45 -10.86
CA ARG A 69 6.07 -17.03 -11.91
C ARG A 69 6.28 -15.54 -11.87
N ASP A 70 5.23 -14.79 -11.63
CA ASP A 70 5.27 -13.35 -11.53
C ASP A 70 5.97 -12.89 -10.25
N VAL A 71 6.72 -11.80 -10.36
CA VAL A 71 7.37 -11.12 -9.25
C VAL A 71 6.81 -9.71 -9.15
N TYR A 72 6.25 -9.37 -8.00
CA TYR A 72 5.83 -8.02 -7.67
C TYR A 72 6.96 -7.27 -6.97
N TYR A 73 7.25 -6.07 -7.47
CA TYR A 73 8.14 -5.10 -6.86
C TYR A 73 7.32 -4.07 -6.09
N ARG A 74 7.83 -3.62 -4.96
CA ARG A 74 7.23 -2.57 -4.13
C ARG A 74 8.28 -1.59 -3.61
N ALA A 75 7.91 -0.32 -3.44
CA ALA A 75 8.76 0.66 -2.76
C ALA A 75 8.57 0.54 -1.24
N ASP A 76 9.68 0.59 -0.50
CA ASP A 76 9.69 0.86 0.94
C ASP A 76 9.76 2.38 1.16
N LEU A 77 8.59 2.99 1.28
CA LEU A 77 8.49 4.44 1.42
C LEU A 77 8.95 4.94 2.79
N PHE A 78 8.88 4.11 3.84
CA PHE A 78 9.42 4.47 5.16
C PHE A 78 10.94 4.48 5.11
N ARG A 79 11.55 3.44 4.55
CA ARG A 79 12.99 3.39 4.34
C ARG A 79 13.48 4.55 3.47
N SER A 80 12.74 4.87 2.41
CA SER A 80 13.04 6.01 1.53
C SER A 80 12.97 7.34 2.29
N ARG A 81 11.94 7.54 3.11
CA ARG A 81 11.78 8.72 3.97
C ARG A 81 12.94 8.86 4.94
N ASP A 82 13.31 7.77 5.61
CA ASP A 82 14.37 7.78 6.62
C ASP A 82 15.72 8.14 5.98
N LEU A 83 16.06 7.53 4.83
CA LEU A 83 17.29 7.82 4.09
C LEU A 83 17.34 9.27 3.56
N LEU A 84 16.21 9.81 3.09
CA LEU A 84 16.11 11.20 2.66
C LEU A 84 16.20 12.16 3.85
N GLY A 85 15.63 11.78 5.00
CA GLY A 85 15.75 12.53 6.26
C GLY A 85 17.18 12.61 6.75
N GLU A 86 17.90 11.49 6.73
CA GLU A 86 19.34 11.42 7.04
C GLU A 86 20.14 12.31 6.09
N ALA A 87 19.84 12.28 4.78
CA ALA A 87 20.49 13.12 3.80
C ALA A 87 20.26 14.62 4.08
N GLY A 88 19.04 15.01 4.43
CA GLY A 88 18.74 16.38 4.86
C GLY A 88 19.50 16.77 6.11
N HIS A 89 19.53 15.90 7.12
CA HIS A 89 20.24 16.16 8.38
C HIS A 89 21.76 16.36 8.20
N THR A 90 22.38 15.65 7.24
CA THR A 90 23.81 15.83 6.93
C THR A 90 24.12 17.20 6.34
N LEU A 91 23.17 17.84 5.65
CA LEU A 91 23.30 19.20 5.13
C LEU A 91 23.12 20.23 6.24
N HIS A 92 22.07 20.09 7.04
CA HIS A 92 21.80 20.96 8.17
C HIS A 92 20.78 20.30 9.13
N PRO A 93 20.99 20.31 10.45
CA PRO A 93 20.06 19.72 11.42
C PRO A 93 18.60 20.18 11.27
N GLY A 94 18.38 21.43 10.85
CA GLY A 94 17.05 21.99 10.60
C GLY A 94 16.35 21.44 9.34
N LEU A 95 17.03 20.63 8.50
CA LEU A 95 16.46 19.98 7.33
C LEU A 95 15.99 18.54 7.62
N SER A 96 15.93 18.14 8.89
CA SER A 96 15.25 16.90 9.24
C SER A 96 13.80 16.99 8.77
N LEU A 97 13.34 15.95 8.01
CA LEU A 97 11.97 15.88 7.47
C LEU A 97 10.95 15.68 8.61
N ALA A 98 10.74 16.73 9.42
CA ALA A 98 9.55 16.80 10.25
C ALA A 98 8.35 17.12 9.36
N PRO A 99 7.18 16.50 9.58
CA PRO A 99 5.97 16.89 8.87
C PRO A 99 5.73 18.38 9.14
N SER A 100 5.79 19.22 8.11
CA SER A 100 5.36 20.62 8.24
C SER A 100 3.90 20.64 8.69
N PRO A 101 3.56 21.44 9.73
CA PRO A 101 2.18 21.76 9.99
C PRO A 101 1.65 22.48 8.75
N ARG A 102 0.89 21.80 7.93
CA ARG A 102 0.21 22.46 6.81
C ARG A 102 -1.06 23.07 7.36
N ASP A 103 -1.25 24.37 7.09
CA ASP A 103 -2.51 25.05 7.33
C ASP A 103 -3.63 24.23 6.68
N THR A 104 -4.41 23.57 7.53
CA THR A 104 -5.61 22.86 7.12
C THR A 104 -6.63 23.90 6.73
N VAL A 105 -6.64 24.28 5.45
CA VAL A 105 -7.77 24.98 4.88
C VAL A 105 -8.96 24.04 4.94
N GLU A 106 -9.84 24.29 5.88
CA GLU A 106 -11.15 23.63 6.01
C GLU A 106 -11.99 23.85 4.75
N ARG A 107 -11.74 23.08 3.72
CA ARG A 107 -12.73 22.86 2.67
C ARG A 107 -13.55 21.63 3.08
N ARG A 108 -14.86 21.80 3.28
CA ARG A 108 -15.86 20.72 3.37
C ARG A 108 -15.74 19.85 2.11
N ARG A 109 -14.85 18.88 2.13
CA ARG A 109 -14.67 17.90 1.06
C ARG A 109 -15.57 16.70 1.33
N ALA A 110 -16.21 16.17 0.30
CA ALA A 110 -16.84 14.86 0.40
C ALA A 110 -15.80 13.86 0.90
N ARG A 111 -16.17 13.02 1.89
CA ARG A 111 -15.29 12.00 2.46
C ARG A 111 -14.78 11.09 1.36
N PRO A 112 -13.45 10.89 1.21
CA PRO A 112 -12.91 9.90 0.28
C PRO A 112 -13.48 8.52 0.58
N ARG A 113 -13.83 7.76 -0.47
CA ARG A 113 -14.39 6.42 -0.36
C ARG A 113 -13.40 5.39 -0.88
N LEU A 114 -12.95 4.51 0.01
CA LEU A 114 -11.96 3.47 -0.27
C LEU A 114 -12.61 2.09 -0.24
N LEU A 115 -12.19 1.20 -1.14
CA LEU A 115 -12.56 -0.21 -1.13
C LEU A 115 -11.31 -1.08 -1.09
N PHE A 116 -11.20 -1.93 -0.06
CA PHE A 116 -10.14 -2.91 0.07
C PHE A 116 -10.62 -4.30 -0.30
N LEU A 117 -9.91 -4.98 -1.20
CA LEU A 117 -10.29 -6.29 -1.71
C LEU A 117 -9.23 -7.35 -1.41
N CYS A 118 -9.69 -8.51 -0.93
CA CYS A 118 -8.89 -9.73 -0.87
C CYS A 118 -9.76 -10.95 -1.22
N THR A 119 -9.22 -12.15 -1.23
CA THR A 119 -10.02 -13.34 -1.57
C THR A 119 -11.13 -13.61 -0.56
N GLY A 120 -10.78 -13.73 0.73
CA GLY A 120 -11.71 -14.20 1.78
C GLY A 120 -12.47 -13.12 2.51
N ASN A 121 -12.08 -11.86 2.44
CA ASN A 121 -12.56 -10.79 3.35
C ASN A 121 -12.50 -11.21 4.84
N SER A 122 -11.60 -12.13 5.18
CA SER A 122 -11.48 -12.73 6.50
C SER A 122 -10.30 -12.21 7.33
N ALA A 123 -9.35 -11.50 6.69
CA ALA A 123 -8.16 -10.94 7.35
C ALA A 123 -7.75 -9.62 6.70
N ARG A 124 -6.87 -9.65 5.67
CA ARG A 124 -6.18 -8.49 5.10
C ARG A 124 -7.08 -7.28 4.85
N SER A 125 -8.17 -7.46 4.12
CA SER A 125 -9.07 -6.35 3.78
C SER A 125 -9.90 -5.86 4.97
N GLN A 126 -10.22 -6.71 5.93
CA GLN A 126 -10.88 -6.32 7.20
C GLN A 126 -9.92 -5.51 8.08
N ILE A 127 -8.65 -5.94 8.17
CA ILE A 127 -7.60 -5.20 8.88
C ILE A 127 -7.42 -3.80 8.26
N ALA A 128 -7.34 -3.72 6.92
CA ALA A 128 -7.17 -2.45 6.22
C ALA A 128 -8.36 -1.49 6.42
N GLU A 129 -9.61 -1.99 6.30
CA GLU A 129 -10.83 -1.22 6.58
C GLU A 129 -10.80 -0.66 8.00
N ALA A 130 -10.51 -1.50 9.00
CA ALA A 130 -10.48 -1.12 10.41
C ALA A 130 -9.39 -0.09 10.74
N LEU A 131 -8.20 -0.26 10.17
CA LEU A 131 -7.09 0.69 10.36
C LEU A 131 -7.40 2.06 9.77
N VAL A 132 -8.00 2.11 8.56
CA VAL A 132 -8.41 3.39 7.96
C VAL A 132 -9.48 4.07 8.81
N GLU A 133 -10.51 3.35 9.25
CA GLU A 133 -11.57 3.92 10.09
C GLU A 133 -11.00 4.47 11.40
N HIS A 134 -10.13 3.71 12.06
CA HIS A 134 -9.51 4.11 13.32
C HIS A 134 -8.61 5.33 13.14
N ARG A 135 -7.68 5.32 12.16
CA ARG A 135 -6.70 6.39 11.98
C ARG A 135 -7.27 7.66 11.39
N SER A 136 -8.27 7.55 10.51
CA SER A 136 -8.90 8.72 9.88
C SER A 136 -9.91 9.42 10.77
N ALA A 137 -10.25 8.88 11.95
CA ALA A 137 -11.30 9.40 12.82
C ALA A 137 -12.59 9.74 12.05
N GLY A 138 -12.95 8.91 11.05
CA GLY A 138 -14.14 9.06 10.24
C GLY A 138 -14.06 10.11 9.11
N THR A 139 -12.88 10.70 8.82
CA THR A 139 -12.71 11.61 7.68
C THR A 139 -12.65 10.88 6.35
N VAL A 140 -12.39 9.56 6.36
CA VAL A 140 -12.36 8.68 5.18
C VAL A 140 -13.38 7.56 5.37
N GLU A 141 -14.18 7.26 4.35
CA GLU A 141 -15.07 6.10 4.33
C GLU A 141 -14.32 4.90 3.77
N ALA A 142 -14.08 3.88 4.58
CA ALA A 142 -13.47 2.64 4.13
C ALA A 142 -14.50 1.51 4.06
N ARG A 143 -14.35 0.61 3.10
CA ARG A 143 -15.10 -0.63 2.94
C ARG A 143 -14.14 -1.75 2.55
N SER A 144 -14.52 -2.98 2.87
CA SER A 144 -13.79 -4.17 2.43
C SER A 144 -14.70 -5.23 1.86
N ALA A 145 -14.19 -6.06 0.95
CA ALA A 145 -14.91 -7.21 0.41
C ALA A 145 -13.96 -8.33 -0.04
N GLY A 146 -14.55 -9.49 -0.32
CA GLY A 146 -13.83 -10.63 -0.87
C GLY A 146 -14.53 -11.24 -2.08
N SER A 147 -13.75 -11.88 -2.96
CA SER A 147 -14.31 -12.65 -4.08
C SER A 147 -15.01 -13.93 -3.60
N HIS A 148 -14.51 -14.54 -2.52
CA HIS A 148 -15.03 -15.73 -1.89
C HIS A 148 -15.02 -15.54 -0.37
N PRO A 149 -16.04 -14.86 0.21
CA PRO A 149 -16.09 -14.57 1.63
C PRO A 149 -15.98 -15.82 2.49
N LYS A 150 -15.16 -15.76 3.53
CA LYS A 150 -14.97 -16.79 4.55
C LYS A 150 -15.22 -16.18 5.92
N PRO A 151 -15.51 -16.97 6.96
CA PRO A 151 -15.59 -16.47 8.33
C PRO A 151 -14.35 -15.63 8.71
N LEU A 152 -14.55 -14.62 9.53
CA LEU A 152 -13.47 -13.78 10.03
C LEU A 152 -12.43 -14.64 10.78
N HIS A 153 -11.16 -14.45 10.46
CA HIS A 153 -10.10 -15.28 11.02
C HIS A 153 -9.80 -14.88 12.48
N PRO A 154 -9.73 -15.84 13.43
CA PRO A 154 -9.49 -15.53 14.85
C PRO A 154 -8.23 -14.69 15.07
N ASN A 155 -7.14 -14.98 14.36
CA ASN A 155 -5.91 -14.21 14.44
C ASN A 155 -6.03 -12.78 13.89
N ALA A 156 -6.94 -12.52 12.96
CA ALA A 156 -7.22 -11.15 12.52
C ALA A 156 -7.93 -10.36 13.63
N VAL A 157 -8.89 -10.98 14.31
CA VAL A 157 -9.56 -10.38 15.48
C VAL A 157 -8.54 -10.10 16.57
N ARG A 158 -7.72 -11.10 16.93
CA ARG A 158 -6.74 -10.99 17.99
C ARG A 158 -5.72 -9.87 17.71
N VAL A 159 -5.11 -9.84 16.52
CA VAL A 159 -4.08 -8.86 16.18
C VAL A 159 -4.63 -7.42 16.17
N MET A 160 -5.89 -7.25 15.82
CA MET A 160 -6.54 -5.94 15.88
C MET A 160 -6.94 -5.55 17.30
N ALA A 161 -7.41 -6.48 18.13
CA ALA A 161 -7.69 -6.25 19.54
C ALA A 161 -6.44 -5.81 20.32
N GLU A 162 -5.25 -6.39 20.02
CA GLU A 162 -3.96 -5.96 20.59
C GLU A 162 -3.59 -4.51 20.21
N ARG A 163 -4.19 -3.97 19.14
CA ARG A 163 -4.05 -2.57 18.69
C ARG A 163 -5.19 -1.68 19.17
N GLY A 164 -6.06 -2.19 20.07
CA GLY A 164 -7.21 -1.46 20.59
C GLY A 164 -8.37 -1.33 19.60
N ILE A 165 -8.42 -2.14 18.55
CA ILE A 165 -9.45 -2.09 17.51
C ILE A 165 -10.24 -3.40 17.51
N ASP A 166 -11.51 -3.34 17.90
CA ASP A 166 -12.38 -4.52 17.85
C ASP A 166 -13.01 -4.70 16.47
N ILE A 167 -12.82 -5.89 15.91
CA ILE A 167 -13.41 -6.31 14.64
C ILE A 167 -14.22 -7.61 14.77
N SER A 168 -14.43 -8.13 15.98
CA SER A 168 -15.02 -9.46 16.22
C SER A 168 -16.40 -9.65 15.59
N ASP A 169 -17.23 -8.61 15.59
CA ASP A 169 -18.60 -8.64 15.06
C ASP A 169 -18.70 -8.21 13.58
N ARG A 170 -17.58 -7.97 12.90
CA ARG A 170 -17.62 -7.51 11.52
C ARG A 170 -18.03 -8.62 10.55
N PRO A 171 -19.09 -8.42 9.77
CA PRO A 171 -19.49 -9.40 8.76
C PRO A 171 -18.50 -9.42 7.61
N THR A 172 -18.26 -10.59 7.06
CA THR A 172 -17.55 -10.73 5.79
C THR A 172 -18.49 -10.42 4.62
N LYS A 173 -17.98 -9.76 3.60
CA LYS A 173 -18.76 -9.16 2.52
C LYS A 173 -18.27 -9.64 1.16
N SER A 174 -19.20 -10.05 0.28
CA SER A 174 -18.89 -10.32 -1.12
C SER A 174 -18.63 -9.04 -1.88
N LEU A 175 -17.68 -9.07 -2.82
CA LEU A 175 -17.39 -7.94 -3.70
C LEU A 175 -18.60 -7.57 -4.59
N THR A 176 -19.50 -8.52 -4.90
CA THR A 176 -20.72 -8.25 -5.65
C THR A 176 -21.65 -7.25 -4.97
N ARG A 177 -21.59 -7.16 -3.63
CA ARG A 177 -22.34 -6.16 -2.85
C ARG A 177 -22.00 -4.73 -3.25
N PHE A 178 -20.78 -4.51 -3.71
CA PHE A 178 -20.25 -3.19 -4.04
C PHE A 178 -20.13 -2.91 -5.54
N ALA A 179 -20.53 -3.84 -6.41
CA ALA A 179 -20.36 -3.72 -7.87
C ALA A 179 -20.98 -2.47 -8.48
N ARG A 180 -22.03 -1.89 -7.86
CA ARG A 180 -22.71 -0.67 -8.31
C ARG A 180 -22.31 0.58 -7.52
N ASN A 181 -21.42 0.44 -6.52
CA ASN A 181 -20.99 1.55 -5.68
C ASN A 181 -19.83 2.29 -6.33
N ARG A 182 -19.80 3.61 -6.14
CA ARG A 182 -18.68 4.44 -6.56
C ARG A 182 -17.67 4.54 -5.42
N PHE A 183 -16.39 4.38 -5.75
CA PHE A 183 -15.26 4.59 -4.87
C PHE A 183 -14.27 5.55 -5.51
N ASP A 184 -13.51 6.25 -4.71
CA ASP A 184 -12.43 7.10 -5.20
C ASP A 184 -11.15 6.28 -5.43
N ARG A 185 -10.93 5.23 -4.59
CA ARG A 185 -9.85 4.26 -4.78
C ARG A 185 -10.31 2.83 -4.50
N VAL A 186 -9.80 1.90 -5.28
CA VAL A 186 -9.95 0.46 -5.07
C VAL A 186 -8.56 -0.15 -4.90
N ILE A 187 -8.32 -0.79 -3.76
CA ILE A 187 -7.02 -1.36 -3.40
C ILE A 187 -7.18 -2.89 -3.26
N THR A 188 -6.55 -3.63 -4.15
CA THR A 188 -6.49 -5.09 -4.05
C THR A 188 -5.30 -5.50 -3.17
N LEU A 189 -5.54 -6.40 -2.19
CA LEU A 189 -4.56 -6.79 -1.17
C LEU A 189 -3.98 -8.20 -1.41
N CYS A 190 -4.41 -8.90 -2.45
CA CYS A 190 -3.83 -10.17 -2.84
C CYS A 190 -3.84 -10.33 -4.35
N ASP A 191 -2.84 -11.04 -4.86
CA ASP A 191 -2.60 -11.20 -6.29
C ASP A 191 -3.78 -11.89 -6.98
N LYS A 192 -4.40 -12.91 -6.33
CA LYS A 192 -5.58 -13.63 -6.87
C LYS A 192 -6.77 -12.71 -7.13
N VAL A 193 -7.10 -11.81 -6.18
CA VAL A 193 -8.22 -10.87 -6.37
C VAL A 193 -7.90 -9.83 -7.43
N ARG A 194 -6.63 -9.45 -7.59
CA ARG A 194 -6.23 -8.51 -8.62
C ARG A 194 -6.60 -8.99 -10.03
N GLU A 195 -6.41 -10.28 -10.31
CA GLU A 195 -6.66 -10.88 -11.63
C GLU A 195 -8.14 -10.93 -12.00
N ILE A 196 -9.02 -11.00 -11.00
CA ILE A 196 -10.48 -11.11 -11.18
C ILE A 196 -11.24 -9.86 -10.70
N CYS A 197 -10.53 -8.79 -10.39
CA CYS A 197 -11.13 -7.56 -9.88
C CYS A 197 -12.02 -6.93 -10.98
N PRO A 198 -13.33 -6.75 -10.74
CA PRO A 198 -14.19 -6.11 -11.71
C PRO A 198 -13.89 -4.62 -11.83
N GLU A 199 -14.29 -4.02 -12.93
CA GLU A 199 -14.33 -2.57 -13.07
C GLU A 199 -15.45 -2.00 -12.17
N PHE A 200 -15.12 -0.92 -11.47
CA PHE A 200 -16.08 -0.22 -10.62
C PHE A 200 -16.57 1.07 -11.27
N PRO A 201 -17.83 1.48 -11.02
CA PRO A 201 -18.38 2.72 -11.56
C PRO A 201 -17.55 3.95 -11.16
N GLY A 202 -17.30 4.86 -12.10
CA GLY A 202 -16.57 6.10 -11.86
C GLY A 202 -15.06 6.00 -12.04
N ALA A 203 -14.55 4.86 -12.56
CA ALA A 203 -13.13 4.64 -12.84
C ALA A 203 -12.22 5.04 -11.65
N PRO A 204 -12.36 4.38 -10.49
CA PRO A 204 -11.57 4.71 -9.29
C PRO A 204 -10.07 4.54 -9.56
N ILE A 205 -9.24 5.25 -8.81
CA ILE A 205 -7.79 5.00 -8.83
C ILE A 205 -7.56 3.59 -8.30
N ALA A 206 -7.08 2.69 -9.17
CA ALA A 206 -6.76 1.32 -8.81
C ALA A 206 -5.32 1.21 -8.30
N ALA A 207 -5.14 0.58 -7.14
CA ALA A 207 -3.85 0.25 -6.60
C ALA A 207 -3.81 -1.24 -6.20
N HIS A 208 -2.62 -1.80 -6.21
CA HIS A 208 -2.39 -3.17 -5.75
C HIS A 208 -1.31 -3.19 -4.68
N TRP A 209 -1.62 -3.82 -3.55
CA TRP A 209 -0.69 -4.13 -2.48
C TRP A 209 -0.53 -5.65 -2.42
N SER A 210 0.58 -6.15 -2.94
CA SER A 210 0.87 -7.58 -3.00
C SER A 210 1.24 -8.13 -1.61
N ILE A 211 0.23 -8.39 -0.76
CA ILE A 211 0.40 -8.82 0.63
C ILE A 211 0.22 -10.34 0.72
N ALA A 212 1.20 -11.02 1.33
CA ALA A 212 1.13 -12.45 1.56
C ALA A 212 -0.12 -12.87 2.34
N ASP A 213 -0.61 -14.10 2.13
CA ASP A 213 -1.71 -14.62 2.93
C ASP A 213 -1.20 -15.09 4.29
N PRO A 214 -1.54 -14.43 5.40
CA PRO A 214 -1.04 -14.82 6.71
C PRO A 214 -1.58 -16.18 7.17
N ALA A 215 -2.76 -16.57 6.70
CA ALA A 215 -3.34 -17.87 7.02
C ALA A 215 -2.61 -19.06 6.34
N ALA A 216 -1.81 -18.79 5.31
CA ALA A 216 -1.01 -19.81 4.63
C ALA A 216 0.41 -19.99 5.24
N ALA A 217 0.73 -19.30 6.31
CA ALA A 217 2.06 -19.32 6.91
C ALA A 217 2.29 -20.52 7.86
N GLY A 218 1.28 -21.36 8.09
CA GLY A 218 1.36 -22.55 8.94
C GLY A 218 0.02 -23.26 9.07
N ASP A 219 0.02 -24.39 9.78
CA ASP A 219 -1.15 -25.29 9.87
C ASP A 219 -2.04 -25.04 11.11
N THR A 220 -1.62 -24.18 12.01
CA THR A 220 -2.37 -23.85 13.24
C THR A 220 -2.46 -22.34 13.47
N ASP A 221 -3.50 -21.90 14.17
CA ASP A 221 -3.66 -20.50 14.54
C ASP A 221 -2.46 -19.96 15.31
N LYS A 222 -1.85 -20.77 16.18
CA LYS A 222 -0.64 -20.39 16.93
C LYS A 222 0.56 -20.19 16.00
N ALA A 223 0.75 -21.07 15.02
CA ALA A 223 1.87 -21.02 14.08
C ALA A 223 1.74 -19.83 13.10
N THR A 224 0.51 -19.49 12.69
CA THR A 224 0.25 -18.41 11.74
C THR A 224 0.24 -17.02 12.40
N TYR A 225 0.08 -16.92 13.73
CA TYR A 225 -0.10 -15.64 14.42
C TYR A 225 1.01 -14.61 14.13
N PRO A 226 2.33 -14.95 14.13
CA PRO A 226 3.38 -13.99 13.77
C PRO A 226 3.23 -13.41 12.36
N ALA A 227 2.71 -14.19 11.41
CA ALA A 227 2.42 -13.70 10.07
C ALA A 227 1.26 -12.70 10.06
N PHE A 228 0.23 -12.89 10.91
CA PHE A 228 -0.83 -11.90 11.08
C PHE A 228 -0.32 -10.60 11.68
N GLN A 229 0.60 -10.66 12.65
CA GLN A 229 1.23 -9.47 13.21
C GLN A 229 2.00 -8.70 12.13
N HIS A 230 2.86 -9.39 11.38
CA HIS A 230 3.63 -8.79 10.29
C HIS A 230 2.73 -8.16 9.21
N VAL A 231 1.68 -8.87 8.79
CA VAL A 231 0.71 -8.36 7.80
C VAL A 231 -0.05 -7.14 8.33
N ALA A 232 -0.43 -7.13 9.59
CA ALA A 232 -1.10 -5.98 10.19
C ALA A 232 -0.18 -4.74 10.23
N ASP A 233 1.11 -4.92 10.58
CA ASP A 233 2.11 -3.84 10.57
C ASP A 233 2.37 -3.32 9.16
N GLU A 234 2.46 -4.22 8.18
CA GLU A 234 2.63 -3.83 6.77
C GLU A 234 1.42 -3.01 6.26
N ILE A 235 0.20 -3.46 6.56
CA ILE A 235 -1.02 -2.75 6.17
C ILE A 235 -1.09 -1.40 6.88
N ASP A 236 -0.77 -1.34 8.16
CA ASP A 236 -0.80 -0.12 8.95
C ASP A 236 0.16 0.95 8.41
N SER A 237 1.36 0.53 8.05
CA SER A 237 2.35 1.39 7.38
C SER A 237 1.80 1.96 6.07
N ARG A 238 1.21 1.13 5.22
CA ARG A 238 0.63 1.55 3.93
C ARG A 238 -0.58 2.46 4.11
N VAL A 239 -1.44 2.18 5.09
CA VAL A 239 -2.59 3.02 5.44
C VAL A 239 -2.14 4.40 5.89
N THR A 240 -1.10 4.49 6.72
CA THR A 240 -0.55 5.77 7.17
C THR A 240 -0.11 6.66 5.99
N LEU A 241 0.59 6.09 5.02
CA LEU A 241 1.03 6.82 3.82
C LEU A 241 -0.14 7.15 2.87
N LEU A 242 -1.11 6.23 2.75
CA LEU A 242 -2.32 6.45 1.96
C LEU A 242 -3.15 7.63 2.50
N LEU A 243 -3.32 7.71 3.81
CA LEU A 243 -4.04 8.82 4.44
C LEU A 243 -3.32 10.14 4.23
N ALA A 244 -1.99 10.18 4.39
CA ALA A 244 -1.19 11.36 4.10
C ALA A 244 -1.29 11.82 2.63
N ASP A 245 -1.34 10.88 1.67
CA ASP A 245 -1.55 11.21 0.25
C ASP A 245 -2.95 11.78 -0.02
N LEU A 246 -3.99 11.24 0.64
CA LEU A 246 -5.36 11.76 0.52
C LEU A 246 -5.52 13.17 1.09
N GLU A 247 -4.76 13.52 2.11
CA GLU A 247 -4.73 14.89 2.68
C GLU A 247 -4.04 15.87 1.74
N THR A 248 -2.97 15.44 1.07
CA THR A 248 -2.13 16.32 0.24
C THR A 248 -2.61 16.47 -1.19
N ARG A 249 -3.24 15.45 -1.76
CA ARG A 249 -3.76 15.44 -3.13
C ARG A 249 -5.28 15.38 -3.11
N PRO A 250 -5.97 16.52 -3.38
CA PRO A 250 -7.41 16.46 -3.59
C PRO A 250 -7.71 15.48 -4.74
N LEU A 251 -8.68 14.59 -4.51
CA LEU A 251 -9.20 13.72 -5.57
C LEU A 251 -9.73 14.60 -6.69
N GLU A 252 -8.98 14.72 -7.78
CA GLU A 252 -9.48 15.30 -9.01
C GLU A 252 -10.55 14.35 -9.54
N ARG A 253 -11.83 14.68 -9.27
CA ARG A 253 -12.92 14.04 -9.96
C ARG A 253 -12.83 14.51 -11.42
N THR A 254 -12.32 13.66 -12.28
CA THR A 254 -12.46 13.85 -13.71
C THR A 254 -13.96 13.85 -14.03
N HIS A 255 -14.56 15.03 -14.05
CA HIS A 255 -15.83 15.25 -14.74
C HIS A 255 -15.52 15.09 -16.24
N ARG A 256 -15.56 13.87 -16.74
CA ARG A 256 -15.87 13.66 -18.15
C ARG A 256 -17.39 13.61 -18.24
N ALA A 257 -17.91 14.68 -18.85
CA ALA A 257 -19.30 14.78 -19.30
C ALA A 257 -19.65 13.65 -20.27
#